data_3fa114b5a2a60f7a5bcd92bc2a1d9400
#
_entry.id   3fa114b5a2a60f7a5bcd92bc2a1d9400
#
_cell.length_a   1.000
_cell.length_b   1.000
_cell.length_c   1.000
_cell.angle_alpha   90.00
_cell.angle_beta   90.00
_cell.angle_gamma   90.00
#
_symmetry.space_group_name_H-M   'P 1'
#
loop_
_entity.id
_entity.type
_entity.pdbx_description
1 polymer ?
#
loop_
_entity_poly.entity_id
_entity_poly.type
_entity_poly.pdbx_seq_one_letter_code
_entity_poly.pdbx_strand_id
1 'polypeptide(L)'
;TWTSGQNGEKTHKLKLVPGKYTLIEESAPYGYRKAQNIEFIVDENGKIVGTNSNKVIMKDENTQGKLILTKTIEGNISKEEAKNITFKVTNQQTNKSDTYTLDKFDYDETNKKWTKELDVLAGQYTVEETNSSISGYTVTTVYTVGNKEENGSKAENVQVEDQGETTIAFTNSYTPKEYEVAISKQDLTSGKEIAGATLKIVKQGTT
;
A
#
# COMPACT_ATOMS: atom_id res chain seq x y z
N THR A 1 27.07 -25.81 9.70
CA THR A 1 25.94 -24.91 9.46
C THR A 1 24.64 -25.61 9.84
N TRP A 2 23.64 -24.82 10.24
CA TRP A 2 22.28 -25.27 10.54
C TRP A 2 21.30 -24.13 10.28
N THR A 3 20.01 -24.44 10.19
CA THR A 3 18.95 -23.45 10.06
C THR A 3 18.22 -23.30 11.40
N SER A 4 18.07 -22.08 11.90
CA SER A 4 17.35 -21.79 13.15
C SER A 4 15.86 -22.13 13.02
N GLY A 5 15.23 -22.58 14.11
CA GLY A 5 13.81 -22.90 14.14
C GLY A 5 13.41 -24.16 13.38
N GLN A 6 14.34 -24.90 12.82
CA GLN A 6 14.06 -26.14 12.12
C GLN A 6 13.44 -27.16 13.11
N ASN A 7 12.37 -27.83 12.72
CA ASN A 7 11.61 -28.77 13.57
C ASN A 7 11.04 -28.16 14.87
N GLY A 8 10.86 -26.83 14.95
CA GLY A 8 10.33 -26.14 16.13
C GLY A 8 11.36 -25.97 17.28
N GLU A 9 12.64 -26.23 17.03
CA GLU A 9 13.68 -26.04 18.02
C GLU A 9 13.90 -24.55 18.34
N LYS A 10 13.82 -24.20 19.63
CA LYS A 10 14.12 -22.85 20.14
C LYS A 10 15.61 -22.59 20.34
N THR A 11 16.42 -23.63 20.40
CA THR A 11 17.87 -23.58 20.63
C THR A 11 18.55 -24.73 19.93
N HIS A 12 19.59 -24.44 19.14
CA HIS A 12 20.47 -25.48 18.60
C HIS A 12 21.61 -25.79 19.59
N LYS A 13 21.86 -27.06 19.90
CA LYS A 13 22.88 -27.52 20.82
C LYS A 13 24.08 -28.09 20.06
N LEU A 14 25.26 -27.56 20.35
CA LEU A 14 26.51 -28.01 19.78
C LEU A 14 27.43 -28.53 20.89
N LYS A 15 28.28 -29.50 20.57
CA LYS A 15 29.42 -29.91 21.41
C LYS A 15 30.67 -29.22 20.88
N LEU A 16 31.24 -28.31 21.66
CA LEU A 16 32.45 -27.57 21.31
C LEU A 16 33.55 -27.91 22.31
N VAL A 17 34.80 -28.01 21.87
CA VAL A 17 35.98 -28.10 22.72
C VAL A 17 36.35 -26.69 23.21
N PRO A 18 37.17 -26.57 24.29
CA PRO A 18 37.67 -25.26 24.70
C PRO A 18 38.37 -24.53 23.55
N GLY A 19 38.09 -23.24 23.37
CA GLY A 19 38.63 -22.47 22.28
C GLY A 19 37.84 -21.19 21.96
N LYS A 20 38.37 -20.41 20.98
CA LYS A 20 37.73 -19.18 20.46
C LYS A 20 36.88 -19.52 19.24
N TYR A 21 35.65 -19.01 19.22
CA TYR A 21 34.67 -19.27 18.17
C TYR A 21 34.04 -17.96 17.68
N THR A 22 33.55 -17.98 16.44
CA THR A 22 32.72 -16.92 15.86
C THR A 22 31.40 -17.55 15.42
N LEU A 23 30.28 -17.05 15.93
CA LEU A 23 28.96 -17.33 15.40
C LEU A 23 28.67 -16.37 14.26
N ILE A 24 28.35 -16.91 13.09
CA ILE A 24 28.09 -16.16 11.87
C ILE A 24 26.70 -16.52 11.39
N GLU A 25 25.86 -15.51 11.13
CA GLU A 25 24.65 -15.69 10.39
C GLU A 25 24.95 -15.58 8.89
N GLU A 26 24.72 -16.63 8.11
CA GLU A 26 24.97 -16.62 6.66
C GLU A 26 23.86 -15.91 5.91
N SER A 27 22.60 -16.06 6.35
CA SER A 27 21.41 -15.41 5.79
C SER A 27 20.35 -15.16 6.85
N ALA A 28 19.76 -13.97 6.86
CA ALA A 28 18.62 -13.65 7.69
C ALA A 28 17.30 -14.07 7.03
N PRO A 29 16.24 -14.39 7.82
CA PRO A 29 14.91 -14.59 7.30
C PRO A 29 14.33 -13.30 6.68
N TYR A 30 13.32 -13.44 5.82
CA TYR A 30 12.60 -12.28 5.30
C TYR A 30 12.05 -11.40 6.44
N GLY A 31 12.24 -10.09 6.30
CA GLY A 31 11.81 -9.10 7.29
C GLY A 31 12.83 -8.85 8.40
N TYR A 32 14.01 -9.46 8.32
CA TYR A 32 15.10 -9.25 9.30
C TYR A 32 16.40 -8.85 8.61
N ARG A 33 17.21 -8.02 9.29
CA ARG A 33 18.59 -7.72 8.90
C ARG A 33 19.49 -8.83 9.41
N LYS A 34 20.49 -9.17 8.61
CA LYS A 34 21.53 -10.08 9.00
C LYS A 34 22.26 -9.55 10.24
N ALA A 35 22.33 -10.37 11.30
CA ALA A 35 23.01 -10.01 12.54
C ALA A 35 24.52 -9.88 12.35
N GLN A 36 25.15 -9.10 13.21
CA GLN A 36 26.62 -9.04 13.29
C GLN A 36 27.16 -10.33 13.87
N ASN A 37 28.38 -10.70 13.45
CA ASN A 37 29.08 -11.85 13.99
C ASN A 37 29.33 -11.71 15.49
N ILE A 38 29.19 -12.81 16.24
CA ILE A 38 29.43 -12.86 17.67
C ILE A 38 30.66 -13.71 17.93
N GLU A 39 31.71 -13.10 18.47
CA GLU A 39 32.87 -13.84 18.97
C GLU A 39 32.66 -14.28 20.45
N PHE A 40 33.00 -15.51 20.76
CA PHE A 40 32.93 -16.06 22.13
C PHE A 40 34.03 -17.09 22.40
N ILE A 41 34.35 -17.31 23.68
CA ILE A 41 35.36 -18.26 24.10
C ILE A 41 34.68 -19.31 24.99
N VAL A 42 34.91 -20.57 24.68
CA VAL A 42 34.57 -21.71 25.58
C VAL A 42 35.75 -22.05 26.42
N ASP A 43 35.60 -22.05 27.73
CA ASP A 43 36.65 -22.43 28.70
C ASP A 43 36.76 -23.94 28.85
N GLU A 44 37.74 -24.38 29.66
CA GLU A 44 38.00 -25.81 29.94
C GLU A 44 36.87 -26.50 30.72
N ASN A 45 35.96 -25.71 31.33
CA ASN A 45 34.78 -26.20 32.05
C ASN A 45 33.52 -26.22 31.17
N GLY A 46 33.63 -25.86 29.85
CA GLY A 46 32.53 -25.81 28.91
C GLY A 46 31.63 -24.57 29.08
N LYS A 47 32.11 -23.51 29.75
CA LYS A 47 31.39 -22.25 29.95
C LYS A 47 31.87 -21.19 28.99
N ILE A 48 30.99 -20.25 28.68
CA ILE A 48 31.33 -19.08 27.86
C ILE A 48 31.95 -18.02 28.76
N VAL A 49 33.20 -17.66 28.44
CA VAL A 49 33.98 -16.68 29.22
C VAL A 49 33.25 -15.32 29.23
N GLY A 50 33.21 -14.70 30.44
CA GLY A 50 32.54 -13.41 30.62
C GLY A 50 31.03 -13.50 30.81
N THR A 51 30.46 -14.72 30.87
CA THR A 51 29.03 -14.92 31.12
C THR A 51 28.84 -15.99 32.23
N ASN A 52 27.68 -15.95 32.90
CA ASN A 52 27.25 -17.04 33.78
C ASN A 52 26.42 -18.11 33.04
N SER A 53 26.46 -18.12 31.71
CA SER A 53 25.66 -18.96 30.85
C SER A 53 26.55 -19.73 29.87
N ASN A 54 26.07 -20.89 29.42
CA ASN A 54 26.64 -21.63 28.30
C ASN A 54 25.83 -21.43 26.99
N LYS A 55 25.13 -20.28 26.88
CA LYS A 55 24.28 -19.94 25.74
C LYS A 55 24.76 -18.64 25.08
N VAL A 56 25.00 -18.69 23.75
CA VAL A 56 25.18 -17.54 22.92
C VAL A 56 23.83 -17.19 22.28
N ILE A 57 23.47 -15.91 22.30
CA ILE A 57 22.20 -15.42 21.73
C ILE A 57 22.53 -14.44 20.63
N MET A 58 22.12 -14.74 19.39
CA MET A 58 22.13 -13.83 18.26
C MET A 58 20.74 -13.22 18.12
N LYS A 59 20.67 -11.94 17.84
CA LYS A 59 19.41 -11.20 17.68
C LYS A 59 19.43 -10.43 16.37
N ASP A 60 18.36 -10.56 15.63
CA ASP A 60 18.15 -9.85 14.39
C ASP A 60 17.23 -8.64 14.61
N GLU A 61 17.42 -7.61 13.82
CA GLU A 61 16.54 -6.46 13.77
C GLU A 61 15.58 -6.61 12.58
N ASN A 62 14.34 -6.16 12.74
CA ASN A 62 13.39 -6.10 11.63
C ASN A 62 13.85 -5.09 10.58
N THR A 63 13.70 -5.45 9.31
CA THR A 63 13.78 -4.48 8.21
C THR A 63 12.47 -3.72 8.15
N GLN A 64 12.52 -2.40 8.11
CA GLN A 64 11.34 -1.54 8.02
C GLN A 64 11.60 -0.38 7.06
N GLY A 65 10.59 -0.03 6.28
CA GLY A 65 10.55 1.15 5.46
C GLY A 65 9.17 1.80 5.52
N LYS A 66 9.01 2.91 4.82
CA LYS A 66 7.77 3.66 4.76
C LYS A 66 7.14 3.55 3.37
N LEU A 67 5.88 3.15 3.33
CA LEU A 67 5.03 3.21 2.14
C LEU A 67 4.05 4.37 2.29
N ILE A 68 4.13 5.35 1.39
CA ILE A 68 3.30 6.55 1.41
C ILE A 68 2.27 6.42 0.28
N LEU A 69 0.99 6.33 0.66
CA LEU A 69 -0.12 6.33 -0.27
C LEU A 69 -0.62 7.76 -0.42
N THR A 70 -0.76 8.25 -1.64
CA THR A 70 -1.39 9.53 -1.90
C THR A 70 -2.54 9.38 -2.88
N LYS A 71 -3.58 10.24 -2.71
CA LYS A 71 -4.75 10.26 -3.57
C LYS A 71 -5.08 11.67 -3.99
N THR A 72 -5.30 11.85 -5.29
CA THR A 72 -5.85 13.07 -5.90
C THR A 72 -7.14 12.71 -6.63
N ILE A 73 -8.12 13.61 -6.58
CA ILE A 73 -9.40 13.48 -7.28
C ILE A 73 -9.58 14.71 -8.16
N GLU A 74 -9.79 14.46 -9.44
CA GLU A 74 -10.12 15.45 -10.44
C GLU A 74 -11.60 15.34 -10.82
N GLY A 75 -12.24 16.46 -11.10
CA GLY A 75 -13.68 16.55 -11.33
C GLY A 75 -14.42 17.09 -10.11
N ASN A 76 -15.75 17.26 -10.26
CA ASN A 76 -16.59 17.85 -9.21
C ASN A 76 -17.13 16.77 -8.27
N ILE A 77 -16.24 16.16 -7.52
CA ILE A 77 -16.53 15.11 -6.52
C ILE A 77 -16.19 15.66 -5.14
N SER A 78 -17.16 15.57 -4.23
CA SER A 78 -16.98 15.96 -2.83
C SER A 78 -16.17 14.91 -2.04
N LYS A 79 -15.60 15.33 -0.92
CA LYS A 79 -14.92 14.40 0.02
C LYS A 79 -15.86 13.32 0.53
N GLU A 80 -17.12 13.65 0.75
CA GLU A 80 -18.14 12.72 1.23
C GLU A 80 -18.44 11.61 0.19
N GLU A 81 -18.49 11.95 -1.10
CA GLU A 81 -18.65 10.95 -2.17
C GLU A 81 -17.43 10.05 -2.30
N ALA A 82 -16.23 10.58 -2.07
CA ALA A 82 -14.96 9.88 -2.21
C ALA A 82 -14.57 9.02 -0.99
N LYS A 83 -15.13 9.26 0.18
CA LYS A 83 -14.69 8.68 1.46
C LYS A 83 -14.57 7.15 1.49
N ASN A 84 -15.35 6.47 0.66
CA ASN A 84 -15.41 5.00 0.60
C ASN A 84 -14.41 4.39 -0.40
N ILE A 85 -13.64 5.20 -1.11
CA ILE A 85 -12.51 4.69 -1.92
C ILE A 85 -11.55 3.96 -0.98
N THR A 86 -11.12 2.79 -1.39
CA THR A 86 -10.41 1.86 -0.51
C THR A 86 -9.10 1.43 -1.15
N PHE A 87 -8.05 1.37 -0.36
CA PHE A 87 -6.73 0.89 -0.79
C PHE A 87 -6.41 -0.41 -0.06
N LYS A 88 -6.19 -1.48 -0.81
CA LYS A 88 -5.69 -2.76 -0.31
C LYS A 88 -4.19 -2.82 -0.54
N VAL A 89 -3.42 -2.96 0.54
CA VAL A 89 -1.96 -3.10 0.52
C VAL A 89 -1.61 -4.53 0.86
N THR A 90 -0.99 -5.24 -0.07
CA THR A 90 -0.62 -6.65 0.08
C THR A 90 0.89 -6.80 0.04
N ASN A 91 1.48 -7.35 1.07
CA ASN A 91 2.87 -7.78 1.08
C ASN A 91 3.00 -9.06 0.25
N GLN A 92 3.76 -9.02 -0.85
CA GLN A 92 3.86 -10.14 -1.81
C GLN A 92 4.60 -11.36 -1.24
N GLN A 93 5.46 -11.15 -0.24
CA GLN A 93 6.25 -12.23 0.35
C GLN A 93 5.44 -13.04 1.38
N THR A 94 4.60 -12.36 2.15
CA THR A 94 3.81 -12.99 3.22
C THR A 94 2.36 -13.24 2.82
N ASN A 95 1.89 -12.66 1.70
CA ASN A 95 0.50 -12.61 1.26
C ASN A 95 -0.47 -12.00 2.28
N LYS A 96 0.04 -11.25 3.26
CA LYS A 96 -0.78 -10.51 4.20
C LYS A 96 -1.23 -9.20 3.57
N SER A 97 -2.48 -8.82 3.84
CA SER A 97 -3.09 -7.60 3.30
C SER A 97 -3.73 -6.78 4.41
N ASP A 98 -3.59 -5.47 4.31
CA ASP A 98 -4.32 -4.49 5.08
C ASP A 98 -5.13 -3.61 4.14
N THR A 99 -6.24 -3.05 4.65
CA THR A 99 -7.16 -2.25 3.86
C THR A 99 -7.42 -0.92 4.55
N TYR A 100 -7.35 0.17 3.78
CA TYR A 100 -7.48 1.54 4.25
C TYR A 100 -8.53 2.29 3.40
N THR A 101 -9.53 2.87 4.04
CA THR A 101 -10.52 3.74 3.39
C THR A 101 -10.03 5.18 3.36
N LEU A 102 -10.42 5.94 2.35
CA LEU A 102 -9.91 7.29 2.11
C LEU A 102 -10.26 8.26 3.27
N ASP A 103 -11.35 8.01 4.01
CA ASP A 103 -11.72 8.77 5.21
C ASP A 103 -10.70 8.67 6.36
N LYS A 104 -9.75 7.71 6.29
CA LYS A 104 -8.65 7.50 7.25
C LYS A 104 -7.32 8.09 6.79
N PHE A 105 -7.32 8.81 5.67
CA PHE A 105 -6.15 9.53 5.16
C PHE A 105 -6.18 10.98 5.65
N ASP A 106 -5.01 11.54 5.87
CA ASP A 106 -4.86 12.97 6.14
C ASP A 106 -5.13 13.74 4.84
N TYR A 107 -5.96 14.79 4.92
CA TYR A 107 -6.31 15.62 3.78
C TYR A 107 -5.69 17.00 3.86
N ASP A 108 -4.92 17.34 2.84
CA ASP A 108 -4.38 18.68 2.62
C ASP A 108 -5.37 19.52 1.79
N GLU A 109 -5.98 20.52 2.42
CA GLU A 109 -6.94 21.43 1.79
C GLU A 109 -6.31 22.31 0.71
N THR A 110 -5.04 22.65 0.86
CA THR A 110 -4.32 23.53 -0.07
C THR A 110 -4.02 22.80 -1.37
N ASN A 111 -3.49 21.59 -1.25
CA ASN A 111 -3.10 20.76 -2.41
C ASN A 111 -4.20 19.81 -2.87
N LYS A 112 -5.35 19.76 -2.17
CA LYS A 112 -6.49 18.87 -2.42
C LYS A 112 -6.06 17.41 -2.55
N LYS A 113 -5.22 16.97 -1.62
CA LYS A 113 -4.54 15.68 -1.67
C LYS A 113 -4.72 14.94 -0.35
N TRP A 114 -5.06 13.66 -0.44
CA TRP A 114 -5.05 12.74 0.70
C TRP A 114 -3.71 12.03 0.79
N THR A 115 -3.24 11.80 2.01
CA THR A 115 -1.97 11.11 2.27
C THR A 115 -2.15 10.12 3.42
N LYS A 116 -1.57 8.94 3.29
CA LYS A 116 -1.46 7.92 4.34
C LYS A 116 -0.06 7.37 4.38
N GLU A 117 0.60 7.49 5.51
CA GLU A 117 1.90 6.88 5.75
C GLU A 117 1.73 5.55 6.47
N LEU A 118 2.47 4.54 6.03
CA LEU A 118 2.46 3.19 6.56
C LEU A 118 3.89 2.73 6.84
N ASP A 119 4.17 2.37 8.09
CA ASP A 119 5.41 1.67 8.43
C ASP A 119 5.21 0.19 8.10
N VAL A 120 6.03 -0.32 7.20
CA VAL A 120 5.90 -1.67 6.67
C VAL A 120 7.26 -2.39 6.65
N LEU A 121 7.27 -3.72 6.60
CA LEU A 121 8.50 -4.46 6.36
C LEU A 121 9.07 -4.10 4.99
N ALA A 122 10.39 -4.04 4.87
CA ALA A 122 11.03 -3.90 3.57
C ALA A 122 10.66 -5.09 2.67
N GLY A 123 10.38 -4.82 1.39
CA GLY A 123 9.97 -5.84 0.43
C GLY A 123 9.06 -5.32 -0.67
N GLN A 124 8.47 -6.24 -1.41
CA GLN A 124 7.57 -5.91 -2.51
C GLN A 124 6.10 -5.95 -2.09
N TYR A 125 5.36 -4.96 -2.59
CA TYR A 125 3.95 -4.77 -2.29
C TYR A 125 3.11 -4.68 -3.57
N THR A 126 1.87 -5.12 -3.45
CA THR A 126 0.80 -4.77 -4.38
C THR A 126 -0.12 -3.77 -3.69
N VAL A 127 -0.41 -2.66 -4.34
CA VAL A 127 -1.38 -1.66 -3.87
C VAL A 127 -2.51 -1.56 -4.88
N GLU A 128 -3.73 -1.81 -4.42
CA GLU A 128 -4.93 -1.82 -5.27
C GLU A 128 -5.99 -0.87 -4.73
N GLU A 129 -6.41 0.07 -5.57
CA GLU A 129 -7.55 0.92 -5.30
C GLU A 129 -8.85 0.22 -5.72
N THR A 130 -9.85 0.24 -4.84
CA THR A 130 -11.18 -0.30 -5.07
C THR A 130 -12.26 0.70 -4.64
N ASN A 131 -13.54 0.41 -4.98
CA ASN A 131 -14.67 1.27 -4.62
C ASN A 131 -14.58 2.71 -5.15
N SER A 132 -13.90 2.92 -6.28
CA SER A 132 -13.76 4.24 -6.91
C SER A 132 -14.98 4.67 -7.75
N SER A 133 -15.95 3.79 -7.98
CA SER A 133 -17.14 4.10 -8.77
C SER A 133 -18.09 5.04 -8.03
N ILE A 134 -18.46 6.15 -8.69
CA ILE A 134 -19.43 7.13 -8.18
C ILE A 134 -20.60 7.21 -9.18
N SER A 135 -21.82 7.19 -8.64
CA SER A 135 -23.03 7.24 -9.48
C SER A 135 -23.09 8.52 -10.29
N GLY A 136 -23.45 8.40 -11.59
CA GLY A 136 -23.50 9.54 -12.51
C GLY A 136 -22.17 9.95 -13.14
N TYR A 137 -21.06 9.25 -12.81
CA TYR A 137 -19.75 9.53 -13.38
C TYR A 137 -19.13 8.30 -14.04
N THR A 138 -18.27 8.54 -15.02
CA THR A 138 -17.22 7.62 -15.45
C THR A 138 -15.93 7.99 -14.71
N VAL A 139 -15.11 7.02 -14.37
CA VAL A 139 -13.84 7.23 -13.69
C VAL A 139 -12.71 6.60 -14.50
N THR A 140 -11.61 7.33 -14.63
CA THR A 140 -10.31 6.81 -15.07
C THR A 140 -9.33 6.96 -13.93
N THR A 141 -8.53 5.91 -13.68
CA THR A 141 -7.52 5.89 -12.62
C THR A 141 -6.14 5.75 -13.25
N VAL A 142 -5.22 6.56 -12.79
CA VAL A 142 -3.78 6.43 -13.06
C VAL A 142 -3.04 6.33 -11.73
N TYR A 143 -1.89 5.66 -11.73
CA TYR A 143 -1.00 5.67 -10.58
C TYR A 143 0.43 5.94 -10.99
N THR A 144 1.21 6.50 -10.05
CA THR A 144 2.63 6.79 -10.23
C THR A 144 3.44 6.18 -9.09
N VAL A 145 4.50 5.45 -9.42
CA VAL A 145 5.51 4.97 -8.47
C VAL A 145 6.88 5.50 -8.91
N GLY A 146 7.50 6.33 -8.06
CA GLY A 146 8.68 7.09 -8.45
C GLY A 146 8.37 8.03 -9.63
N ASN A 147 9.03 7.84 -10.77
CA ASN A 147 8.82 8.64 -11.98
C ASN A 147 7.99 7.90 -13.06
N LYS A 148 7.44 6.72 -12.75
CA LYS A 148 6.68 5.90 -13.70
C LYS A 148 5.20 6.04 -13.45
N GLU A 149 4.47 6.54 -14.45
CA GLU A 149 3.02 6.62 -14.46
C GLU A 149 2.42 5.49 -15.29
N GLU A 150 1.36 4.89 -14.80
CA GLU A 150 0.63 3.80 -15.46
C GLU A 150 -0.88 3.98 -15.29
N ASN A 151 -1.64 3.50 -16.28
CA ASN A 151 -3.11 3.45 -16.22
C ASN A 151 -3.56 2.24 -15.41
N GLY A 152 -4.54 2.45 -14.56
CA GLY A 152 -5.15 1.38 -13.77
C GLY A 152 -5.25 1.69 -12.29
N SER A 153 -5.94 0.82 -11.59
CA SER A 153 -6.19 0.92 -10.14
C SER A 153 -5.30 -0.01 -9.31
N LYS A 154 -4.32 -0.70 -9.93
CA LYS A 154 -3.48 -1.69 -9.26
C LYS A 154 -2.02 -1.53 -9.64
N ALA A 155 -1.19 -1.22 -8.67
CA ALA A 155 0.27 -1.19 -8.79
C ALA A 155 0.85 -2.48 -8.20
N GLU A 156 1.66 -3.17 -8.99
CA GLU A 156 2.37 -4.38 -8.57
C GLU A 156 3.87 -4.11 -8.45
N ASN A 157 4.55 -4.94 -7.66
CA ASN A 157 6.00 -4.87 -7.45
C ASN A 157 6.49 -3.51 -6.91
N VAL A 158 5.67 -2.86 -6.08
CA VAL A 158 6.04 -1.63 -5.39
C VAL A 158 7.11 -1.97 -4.36
N GLN A 159 8.36 -1.58 -4.63
CA GLN A 159 9.48 -1.89 -3.76
C GLN A 159 9.59 -0.88 -2.62
N VAL A 160 9.66 -1.38 -1.38
CA VAL A 160 9.99 -0.60 -0.18
C VAL A 160 11.33 -1.09 0.36
N GLU A 161 12.34 -0.22 0.36
CA GLU A 161 13.67 -0.53 0.87
C GLU A 161 13.71 -0.43 2.40
N ASP A 162 14.68 -1.13 3.00
CA ASP A 162 14.94 -1.02 4.44
C ASP A 162 15.42 0.41 4.76
N GLN A 163 14.75 1.06 5.73
CA GLN A 163 14.95 2.47 6.09
C GLN A 163 14.65 3.46 4.94
N GLY A 164 14.05 2.97 3.85
CA GLY A 164 13.66 3.78 2.70
C GLY A 164 12.20 4.24 2.76
N GLU A 165 11.87 5.19 1.89
CA GLU A 165 10.51 5.67 1.68
C GLU A 165 10.11 5.44 0.22
N THR A 166 8.91 4.91 0.00
CA THR A 166 8.35 4.73 -1.33
C THR A 166 6.96 5.35 -1.38
N THR A 167 6.78 6.29 -2.30
CA THR A 167 5.47 6.93 -2.53
C THR A 167 4.79 6.30 -3.73
N ILE A 168 3.51 5.97 -3.56
CA ILE A 168 2.60 5.66 -4.65
C ILE A 168 1.47 6.67 -4.66
N ALA A 169 1.26 7.31 -5.82
CA ALA A 169 0.23 8.33 -6.01
C ALA A 169 -0.85 7.80 -6.94
N PHE A 170 -2.11 7.83 -6.51
CA PHE A 170 -3.28 7.52 -7.33
C PHE A 170 -4.03 8.80 -7.68
N THR A 171 -4.41 8.96 -8.94
CA THR A 171 -5.26 10.04 -9.41
C THR A 171 -6.49 9.45 -10.09
N ASN A 172 -7.68 9.87 -9.64
CA ASN A 172 -8.94 9.54 -10.31
C ASN A 172 -9.52 10.77 -10.97
N SER A 173 -9.79 10.66 -12.26
CA SER A 173 -10.47 11.70 -13.04
C SER A 173 -11.90 11.27 -13.29
N TYR A 174 -12.86 12.06 -12.79
CA TYR A 174 -14.30 11.82 -12.89
C TYR A 174 -14.93 12.72 -13.94
N THR A 175 -15.57 12.10 -14.93
CA THR A 175 -16.32 12.80 -15.97
C THR A 175 -17.80 12.47 -15.80
N PRO A 176 -18.71 13.48 -15.73
CA PRO A 176 -20.14 13.24 -15.69
C PRO A 176 -20.60 12.40 -16.88
N LYS A 177 -21.47 11.42 -16.63
CA LYS A 177 -22.12 10.65 -17.69
C LYS A 177 -23.13 11.53 -18.41
N GLU A 178 -23.11 11.46 -19.71
CA GLU A 178 -24.12 12.08 -20.56
C GLU A 178 -25.15 11.03 -20.98
N TYR A 179 -26.40 11.47 -21.07
CA TYR A 179 -27.51 10.62 -21.47
C TYR A 179 -28.30 11.31 -22.59
N GLU A 180 -28.68 10.55 -23.58
CA GLU A 180 -29.57 11.04 -24.64
C GLU A 180 -30.97 11.23 -24.08
N VAL A 181 -31.55 12.42 -24.32
CA VAL A 181 -32.92 12.76 -23.95
C VAL A 181 -33.64 13.27 -25.17
N ALA A 182 -34.69 12.57 -25.59
CA ALA A 182 -35.57 13.02 -26.67
C ALA A 182 -36.57 14.06 -26.14
N ILE A 183 -36.68 15.19 -26.87
CA ILE A 183 -37.61 16.24 -26.55
C ILE A 183 -38.54 16.41 -27.74
N SER A 184 -39.86 16.35 -27.50
CA SER A 184 -40.90 16.50 -28.48
C SER A 184 -41.81 17.66 -28.07
N LYS A 185 -42.18 18.50 -29.03
CA LYS A 185 -43.20 19.53 -28.83
C LYS A 185 -44.42 19.18 -29.67
N GLN A 186 -45.52 18.86 -29.00
CA GLN A 186 -46.72 18.37 -29.65
C GLN A 186 -47.91 19.28 -29.42
N ASP A 187 -48.85 19.26 -30.41
CA ASP A 187 -50.15 19.86 -30.28
C ASP A 187 -51.00 19.08 -29.25
N LEU A 188 -51.60 19.83 -28.33
CA LEU A 188 -52.35 19.25 -27.21
C LEU A 188 -53.54 18.38 -27.61
N THR A 189 -54.17 18.73 -28.75
CA THR A 189 -55.40 18.05 -29.18
C THR A 189 -55.12 16.88 -30.11
N SER A 190 -54.19 17.08 -31.07
CA SER A 190 -53.89 16.07 -32.09
C SER A 190 -52.72 15.16 -31.78
N GLY A 191 -51.91 15.50 -30.80
CA GLY A 191 -50.66 14.77 -30.45
C GLY A 191 -49.58 14.84 -31.54
N LYS A 192 -49.77 15.67 -32.59
CA LYS A 192 -48.79 15.80 -33.67
C LYS A 192 -47.68 16.76 -33.30
N GLU A 193 -46.47 16.50 -33.81
CA GLU A 193 -45.33 17.39 -33.67
C GLU A 193 -45.63 18.77 -34.25
N ILE A 194 -45.23 19.83 -33.53
CA ILE A 194 -45.35 21.23 -33.94
C ILE A 194 -43.98 21.73 -34.39
N ALA A 195 -43.87 22.03 -35.71
CA ALA A 195 -42.68 22.62 -36.30
C ALA A 195 -42.57 24.12 -36.02
N GLY A 196 -41.34 24.66 -36.07
CA GLY A 196 -41.06 26.11 -36.04
C GLY A 196 -40.99 26.72 -34.65
N ALA A 197 -41.12 25.96 -33.55
CA ALA A 197 -40.91 26.43 -32.19
C ALA A 197 -39.40 26.49 -31.82
N THR A 198 -38.97 27.60 -31.23
CA THR A 198 -37.65 27.69 -30.65
C THR A 198 -37.71 27.23 -29.17
N LEU A 199 -36.95 26.22 -28.83
CA LEU A 199 -36.89 25.66 -27.49
C LEU A 199 -35.52 25.94 -26.87
N LYS A 200 -35.47 26.11 -25.54
CA LYS A 200 -34.24 26.28 -24.76
C LYS A 200 -34.27 25.35 -23.55
N ILE A 201 -33.16 24.63 -23.32
CA ILE A 201 -32.94 23.85 -22.11
C ILE A 201 -31.97 24.62 -21.25
N VAL A 202 -32.30 24.74 -19.97
CA VAL A 202 -31.41 25.36 -18.95
C VAL A 202 -31.26 24.39 -17.82
N LYS A 203 -29.98 24.10 -17.45
CA LYS A 203 -29.68 23.29 -16.27
C LYS A 203 -30.02 24.09 -15.03
N GLN A 204 -30.83 23.52 -14.12
CA GLN A 204 -31.14 24.11 -12.83
C GLN A 204 -29.96 23.94 -11.88
N GLY A 205 -29.71 24.93 -11.00
CA GLY A 205 -28.68 24.86 -9.95
C GLY A 205 -27.23 25.15 -10.39
N THR A 206 -27.02 25.61 -11.63
CA THR A 206 -25.75 26.23 -12.01
C THR A 206 -25.90 27.75 -11.99
N THR A 207 -25.41 28.39 -10.94
CA THR A 207 -25.14 29.84 -10.89
C THR A 207 -23.75 30.12 -11.46
#